data_b3e27e0d8ee5de6f456d1a899acdd9da
#
_entry.id   b3e27e0d8ee5de6f456d1a899acdd9da
#
_cell.length_a   1.000
_cell.length_b   1.000
_cell.length_c   1.000
_cell.angle_alpha   90.00
_cell.angle_beta   90.00
_cell.angle_gamma   90.00
#
_symmetry.space_group_name_H-M   'P 1'
#
loop_
_entity.id
_entity.type
_entity.pdbx_description
1 polymer ?
#
loop_
_entity_poly.entity_id
_entity_poly.type
_entity_poly.pdbx_seq_one_letter_code
_entity_poly.pdbx_strand_id
1 'polypeptide(L)'
;MAVRSAREVAYETIRSRIITMELKPGDELNDRELAQELGISRTPMREALIMLNIAHMVTIKPQSGTHVAPIDLKLMEMEQFSRFTLEKEMLNRIRGTLTPEQEEAYRFNIESYR
;
A
#
# COMPACT_ATOMS: atom_id res chain seq x y z
N MET A 1 24.10 13.71 -1.95
CA MET A 1 23.15 12.68 -2.40
C MET A 1 23.00 11.63 -1.31
N ALA A 2 21.80 11.46 -0.80
CA ALA A 2 21.57 10.45 0.23
C ALA A 2 21.69 9.05 -0.38
N VAL A 3 22.53 8.21 0.22
CA VAL A 3 22.66 6.81 -0.17
C VAL A 3 21.52 6.03 0.50
N ARG A 4 20.72 5.32 -0.28
CA ARG A 4 19.67 4.49 0.27
C ARG A 4 20.27 3.31 1.02
N SER A 5 19.71 2.98 2.18
CA SER A 5 20.10 1.79 2.91
C SER A 5 19.66 0.52 2.14
N ALA A 6 20.32 -0.60 2.43
CA ALA A 6 19.93 -1.88 1.84
C ALA A 6 18.46 -2.21 2.16
N ARG A 7 18.00 -1.89 3.37
CA ARG A 7 16.61 -2.06 3.80
C ARG A 7 15.64 -1.25 2.93
N GLU A 8 15.96 0.00 2.65
CA GLU A 8 15.12 0.87 1.83
C GLU A 8 15.04 0.38 0.39
N VAL A 9 16.16 -0.03 -0.18
CA VAL A 9 16.20 -0.61 -1.53
C VAL A 9 15.35 -1.87 -1.60
N ALA A 10 15.49 -2.76 -0.61
CA ALA A 10 14.69 -3.98 -0.54
C ALA A 10 13.20 -3.67 -0.42
N TYR A 11 12.83 -2.75 0.47
CA TYR A 11 11.44 -2.33 0.68
C TYR A 11 10.82 -1.82 -0.63
N GLU A 12 11.46 -0.87 -1.28
CA GLU A 12 10.94 -0.28 -2.52
C GLU A 12 10.89 -1.28 -3.67
N THR A 13 11.88 -2.15 -3.79
CA THR A 13 11.93 -3.17 -4.84
C THR A 13 10.77 -4.15 -4.69
N ILE A 14 10.57 -4.71 -3.51
CA ILE A 14 9.50 -5.68 -3.27
C ILE A 14 8.13 -4.99 -3.40
N ARG A 15 7.99 -3.81 -2.83
CA ARG A 15 6.75 -3.02 -2.95
C ARG A 15 6.37 -2.80 -4.41
N SER A 16 7.32 -2.39 -5.23
CA SER A 16 7.11 -2.16 -6.67
C SER A 16 6.69 -3.44 -7.38
N ARG A 17 7.32 -4.57 -7.08
CA ARG A 17 6.96 -5.86 -7.67
C ARG A 17 5.55 -6.32 -7.29
N ILE A 18 5.10 -5.99 -6.09
CA ILE A 18 3.73 -6.29 -5.65
C ILE A 18 2.72 -5.40 -6.38
N ILE A 19 3.00 -4.11 -6.47
CA ILE A 19 2.11 -3.13 -7.13
C ILE A 19 1.97 -3.43 -8.62
N THR A 20 3.05 -3.83 -9.28
CA THR A 20 3.02 -4.15 -10.72
C THR A 20 2.52 -5.57 -11.00
N MET A 21 2.14 -6.32 -9.98
CA MET A 21 1.68 -7.71 -10.10
C MET A 21 2.76 -8.69 -10.59
N GLU A 22 4.02 -8.31 -10.56
CA GLU A 22 5.13 -9.23 -10.76
C GLU A 22 5.16 -10.27 -9.65
N LEU A 23 4.93 -9.82 -8.41
CA LEU A 23 4.64 -10.68 -7.27
C LEU A 23 3.13 -10.64 -7.04
N LYS A 24 2.48 -11.77 -7.17
CA LYS A 24 1.03 -11.88 -7.09
C LYS A 24 0.56 -12.15 -5.67
N PRO A 25 -0.69 -11.78 -5.32
CA PRO A 25 -1.25 -12.14 -4.02
C PRO A 25 -1.13 -13.64 -3.75
N GLY A 26 -0.64 -13.98 -2.57
CA GLY A 26 -0.42 -15.36 -2.16
C GLY A 26 0.95 -15.93 -2.52
N ASP A 27 1.72 -15.26 -3.35
CA ASP A 27 3.07 -15.72 -3.69
C ASP A 27 3.96 -15.79 -2.45
N GLU A 28 4.74 -16.85 -2.34
CA GLU A 28 5.70 -17.02 -1.25
C GLU A 28 6.92 -16.13 -1.46
N LEU A 29 7.36 -15.49 -0.39
CA LEU A 29 8.54 -14.62 -0.38
C LEU A 29 9.62 -15.26 0.50
N ASN A 30 10.70 -15.67 -0.11
CA ASN A 30 11.83 -16.23 0.60
C ASN A 30 12.88 -15.14 0.83
N ASP A 31 13.12 -14.79 2.10
CA ASP A 31 14.05 -13.73 2.47
C ASP A 31 15.48 -14.00 1.99
N ARG A 32 15.90 -15.26 2.04
CA ARG A 32 17.24 -15.66 1.62
C ARG A 32 17.43 -15.49 0.11
N GLU A 33 16.45 -15.97 -0.68
CA GLU A 33 16.53 -15.86 -2.14
C GLU A 33 16.43 -14.40 -2.59
N LEU A 34 15.54 -13.62 -1.99
CA LEU A 34 15.39 -12.20 -2.32
C LEU A 34 16.64 -11.41 -1.94
N ALA A 35 17.23 -11.69 -0.79
CA ALA A 35 18.47 -11.04 -0.37
C ALA A 35 19.60 -11.35 -1.34
N GLN A 36 19.71 -12.60 -1.77
CA GLN A 36 20.72 -13.03 -2.74
C GLN A 36 20.52 -12.36 -4.08
N GLU A 37 19.29 -12.28 -4.56
CA GLU A 37 18.94 -11.62 -5.82
C GLU A 37 19.30 -10.13 -5.81
N LEU A 38 19.06 -9.44 -4.70
CA LEU A 38 19.35 -8.01 -4.57
C LEU A 38 20.79 -7.71 -4.13
N GLY A 39 21.58 -8.75 -3.87
CA GLY A 39 22.98 -8.58 -3.44
C GLY A 39 23.13 -7.96 -2.06
N ILE A 40 22.19 -8.21 -1.16
CA ILE A 40 22.23 -7.70 0.22
C ILE A 40 22.18 -8.86 1.22
N SER A 41 22.45 -8.59 2.49
CA SER A 41 22.35 -9.61 3.52
C SER A 41 20.88 -9.85 3.91
N ARG A 42 20.63 -10.97 4.64
CA ARG A 42 19.27 -11.35 5.04
C ARG A 42 18.67 -10.39 6.05
N THR A 43 19.46 -9.79 6.92
CA THR A 43 18.97 -8.90 7.98
C THR A 43 18.19 -7.69 7.41
N PRO A 44 18.75 -6.87 6.50
CA PRO A 44 17.99 -5.78 5.90
C PRO A 44 16.81 -6.28 5.08
N MET A 45 16.89 -7.45 4.46
CA MET A 45 15.76 -8.02 3.74
C MET A 45 14.61 -8.38 4.69
N ARG A 46 14.90 -9.00 5.82
CA ARG A 46 13.89 -9.32 6.85
C ARG A 46 13.25 -8.06 7.41
N GLU A 47 14.05 -7.03 7.66
CA GLU A 47 13.54 -5.73 8.13
C GLU A 47 12.59 -5.11 7.12
N ALA A 48 12.94 -5.18 5.82
CA ALA A 48 12.07 -4.68 4.75
C ALA A 48 10.74 -5.45 4.70
N LEU A 49 10.77 -6.78 4.85
CA LEU A 49 9.56 -7.60 4.87
C LEU A 49 8.69 -7.29 6.08
N ILE A 50 9.29 -7.02 7.24
CA ILE A 50 8.55 -6.58 8.43
C ILE A 50 7.86 -5.24 8.16
N MET A 51 8.53 -4.30 7.53
CA MET A 51 7.95 -3.01 7.14
C MET A 51 6.77 -3.19 6.18
N LEU A 52 6.89 -4.09 5.22
CA LEU A 52 5.81 -4.42 4.28
C LEU A 52 4.64 -5.12 4.99
N ASN A 53 4.92 -5.91 6.02
CA ASN A 53 3.89 -6.51 6.84
C ASN A 53 3.09 -5.45 7.62
N ILE A 54 3.77 -4.46 8.16
CA ILE A 54 3.12 -3.33 8.84
C ILE A 54 2.24 -2.55 7.85
N ALA A 55 2.69 -2.43 6.59
CA ALA A 55 1.93 -1.77 5.52
C ALA A 55 0.83 -2.66 4.93
N HIS A 56 0.61 -3.86 5.45
CA HIS A 56 -0.39 -4.82 4.98
C HIS A 56 -0.18 -5.32 3.54
N MET A 57 1.04 -5.21 3.03
CA MET A 57 1.38 -5.69 1.69
C MET A 57 1.88 -7.13 1.68
N VAL A 58 2.44 -7.59 2.79
CA VAL A 58 2.84 -8.98 2.97
C VAL A 58 2.28 -9.52 4.28
N THR A 59 2.18 -10.82 4.39
CA THR A 59 1.75 -11.51 5.61
C THR A 59 2.90 -12.40 6.09
N ILE A 60 3.33 -12.21 7.32
CA ILE A 60 4.33 -13.05 7.96
C ILE A 60 3.62 -13.96 8.95
N LYS A 61 3.61 -15.26 8.69
CA LYS A 61 2.98 -16.25 9.57
C LYS A 61 4.06 -17.09 10.23
N PRO A 62 4.04 -17.24 11.56
CA PRO A 62 4.94 -18.17 12.23
C PRO A 62 4.82 -19.56 11.62
N GLN A 63 5.95 -20.21 11.31
CA GLN A 63 6.04 -21.55 10.76
C GLN A 63 5.51 -21.74 9.32
N SER A 64 4.74 -20.78 8.78
CA SER A 64 4.21 -20.87 7.42
C SER A 64 4.92 -20.00 6.40
N GLY A 65 5.84 -19.12 6.87
CA GLY A 65 6.64 -18.26 6.00
C GLY A 65 5.96 -16.92 5.68
N THR A 66 6.58 -16.21 4.75
CA THR A 66 6.14 -14.88 4.32
C THR A 66 5.51 -14.98 2.94
N HIS A 67 4.37 -14.37 2.77
CA HIS A 67 3.61 -14.37 1.50
C HIS A 67 3.14 -12.96 1.16
N VAL A 68 2.97 -12.70 -0.13
CA VAL A 68 2.27 -11.48 -0.56
C VAL A 68 0.85 -11.54 -0.01
N ALA A 69 0.41 -10.47 0.64
CA ALA A 69 -0.91 -10.43 1.26
C ALA A 69 -2.01 -10.65 0.20
N PRO A 70 -3.05 -11.43 0.52
CA PRO A 70 -4.16 -11.59 -0.39
C PRO A 70 -4.91 -10.27 -0.55
N ILE A 71 -5.48 -10.04 -1.74
CA ILE A 71 -6.31 -8.86 -1.96
C ILE A 71 -7.63 -9.08 -1.23
N ASP A 72 -7.93 -8.22 -0.27
CA ASP A 72 -9.21 -8.22 0.41
C ASP A 72 -10.12 -7.19 -0.26
N LEU A 73 -10.89 -7.64 -1.25
CA LEU A 73 -11.80 -6.78 -2.00
C LEU A 73 -12.85 -6.15 -1.10
N LYS A 74 -13.32 -6.89 -0.10
CA LYS A 74 -14.33 -6.36 0.83
C LYS A 74 -13.77 -5.22 1.67
N LEU A 75 -12.56 -5.36 2.18
CA LEU A 75 -11.90 -4.30 2.93
C LEU A 75 -11.64 -3.08 2.06
N MET A 76 -11.20 -3.28 0.81
CA MET A 76 -10.99 -2.20 -0.14
C MET A 76 -12.30 -1.44 -0.42
N GLU A 77 -13.40 -2.15 -0.61
CA GLU A 77 -14.72 -1.54 -0.81
C GLU A 77 -15.15 -0.73 0.41
N MET A 78 -14.91 -1.26 1.61
CA MET A 78 -15.22 -0.55 2.86
C MET A 78 -14.38 0.73 3.01
N GLU A 79 -13.09 0.67 2.69
CA GLU A 79 -12.22 1.83 2.75
C GLU A 79 -12.67 2.91 1.76
N GLN A 80 -13.01 2.54 0.54
CA GLN A 80 -13.50 3.47 -0.47
C GLN A 80 -14.84 4.08 -0.04
N PHE A 81 -15.74 3.27 0.50
CA PHE A 81 -17.03 3.75 1.00
C PHE A 81 -16.86 4.76 2.14
N SER A 82 -16.00 4.45 3.11
CA SER A 82 -15.72 5.34 4.24
C SER A 82 -15.14 6.66 3.77
N ARG A 83 -14.20 6.64 2.84
CA ARG A 83 -13.60 7.85 2.26
C ARG A 83 -14.64 8.69 1.55
N PHE A 84 -15.46 8.07 0.71
CA PHE A 84 -16.53 8.74 -0.01
C PHE A 84 -17.52 9.40 0.95
N THR A 85 -17.93 8.69 2.00
CA THR A 85 -18.87 9.20 3.00
C THR A 85 -18.30 10.40 3.76
N LEU A 86 -17.02 10.33 4.16
CA LEU A 86 -16.37 11.44 4.85
C LEU A 86 -16.23 12.67 3.98
N GLU A 87 -15.85 12.51 2.72
CA GLU A 87 -15.71 13.63 1.79
C GLU A 87 -17.05 14.28 1.49
N LYS A 88 -18.09 13.49 1.34
CA LYS A 88 -19.45 13.98 1.12
C LYS A 88 -19.95 14.78 2.32
N GLU A 89 -19.71 14.31 3.52
CA GLU A 89 -20.08 15.00 4.76
C GLU A 89 -19.32 16.31 4.91
N MET A 90 -18.02 16.31 4.60
CA MET A 90 -17.22 17.53 4.60
C MET A 90 -17.78 18.57 3.63
N LEU A 91 -18.12 18.14 2.41
CA LEU A 91 -18.71 19.03 1.41
C LEU A 91 -20.01 19.63 1.89
N ASN A 92 -20.86 18.83 2.54
CA ASN A 92 -22.14 19.32 3.08
C ASN A 92 -21.92 20.36 4.19
N ARG A 93 -20.93 20.16 5.06
CA ARG A 93 -20.63 21.08 6.16
C ARG A 93 -20.11 22.44 5.69
N ILE A 94 -19.34 22.45 4.61
CA ILE A 94 -18.75 23.68 4.07
C ILE A 94 -19.57 24.27 2.93
N ARG A 95 -20.69 23.63 2.61
CA ARG A 95 -21.60 24.11 1.59
C ARG A 95 -22.18 25.46 1.98
N GLY A 96 -22.07 26.43 1.07
CA GLY A 96 -22.46 27.83 1.35
C GLY A 96 -21.27 28.71 1.71
N THR A 97 -20.13 28.12 2.07
CA THR A 97 -18.87 28.84 2.28
C THR A 97 -17.95 28.75 1.07
N LEU A 98 -18.29 27.87 0.12
CA LEU A 98 -17.54 27.64 -1.10
C LEU A 98 -18.08 28.47 -2.25
N THR A 99 -17.17 28.90 -3.13
CA THR A 99 -17.57 29.42 -4.43
C THR A 99 -18.11 28.27 -5.28
N PRO A 100 -18.97 28.59 -6.32
CA PRO A 100 -19.45 27.53 -7.22
C PRO A 100 -18.32 26.72 -7.87
N GLU A 101 -17.21 27.38 -8.20
CA GLU A 101 -16.06 26.71 -8.79
C GLU A 101 -15.40 25.71 -7.80
N GLN A 102 -15.26 26.12 -6.54
CA GLN A 102 -14.72 25.25 -5.48
C GLN A 102 -15.65 24.07 -5.23
N GLU A 103 -16.95 24.30 -5.19
CA GLU A 103 -17.94 23.24 -4.99
C GLU A 103 -17.87 22.21 -6.12
N GLU A 104 -17.75 22.65 -7.36
CA GLU A 104 -17.64 21.79 -8.52
C GLU A 104 -16.36 20.96 -8.47
N ALA A 105 -15.24 21.57 -8.08
CA ALA A 105 -13.97 20.86 -7.91
C ALA A 105 -14.07 19.76 -6.84
N TYR A 106 -14.73 20.02 -5.72
CA TYR A 106 -14.96 19.02 -4.68
C TYR A 106 -15.85 17.88 -5.17
N ARG A 107 -16.89 18.18 -5.90
CA ARG A 107 -17.78 17.16 -6.48
C ARG A 107 -17.04 16.28 -7.46
N PHE A 108 -16.19 16.86 -8.30
CA PHE A 108 -15.35 16.10 -9.24
C PHE A 108 -14.43 15.14 -8.51
N ASN A 109 -13.76 15.59 -7.44
CA ASN A 109 -12.88 14.75 -6.64
C ASN A 109 -13.63 13.58 -5.99
N ILE A 110 -14.83 13.83 -5.46
CA ILE A 110 -15.66 12.78 -4.85
C ILE A 110 -16.07 11.74 -5.89
N GLU A 111 -16.50 12.18 -7.07
CA GLU A 111 -16.93 11.28 -8.15
C GLU A 111 -15.76 10.44 -8.69
N SER A 112 -14.54 10.96 -8.67
CA SER A 112 -13.37 10.23 -9.16
C SER A 112 -12.99 9.03 -8.29
N TYR A 113 -13.54 8.91 -7.08
CA TYR A 113 -13.33 7.76 -6.18
C TYR A 113 -14.34 6.64 -6.36
N ARG A 114 -15.26 6.77 -7.27
CA ARG A 114 -16.25 5.72 -7.56
C ARG A 114 -15.69 4.62 -8.44
#